data_295a877f94297e473dc28e38abf1cfbd
#
_entry.id   295a877f94297e473dc28e38abf1cfbd
#
_cell.length_a   1.000
_cell.length_b   1.000
_cell.length_c   1.000
_cell.angle_alpha   90.00
_cell.angle_beta   90.00
_cell.angle_gamma   90.00
#
_symmetry.space_group_name_H-M   'P 1'
#
loop_
_entity.id
_entity.type
_entity.pdbx_description
1 polymer ?
#
loop_
_entity_poly.entity_id
_entity_poly.type
_entity_poly.pdbx_seq_one_letter_code
_entity_poly.pdbx_strand_id
1 'polypeptide(L)'
;GCFDHISHEWLLNNVPTDKEILRKWLKCGFIFNGELFPTEEGTPQGGIISPTLANMALDGLQSLLEHCIRKYKKNYKTIVSKIHLVRYADDFIVTAKDRETIETVILPLVRNFMAERGLTLSEEKTKITHISEGFDFLGFNIRKFPNNTLLTQPSDDAKKRFCDKIRKVIESNKTVKQRSLIKMLNPIIMGWGNYYKYGTSAETFHRVDWEIHRKLWQWARRRHSNKSKGWVKDKYFKTVNGRKWCFVADMEERSKMRQISLAYLPDIHHEKFAKVRHYANPYDPADKSYYEWRETYRMKQTLKGRESLVRIWKRQNKTCPFCGERIDRERPWSITESIIGGKKDYKLVHTSCKTKMSKLKIGRK
;
A
#
# COMPACT_ATOMS: atom_id res chain seq x y z
N GLY A 1 23.78 4.13 2.27
CA GLY A 1 22.66 3.20 1.93
C GLY A 1 23.09 2.19 0.88
N CYS A 2 22.20 1.26 0.50
CA CYS A 2 22.55 0.24 -0.51
C CYS A 2 22.99 0.85 -1.84
N PHE A 3 22.39 1.97 -2.24
CA PHE A 3 22.73 2.67 -3.49
C PHE A 3 24.14 3.27 -3.51
N ASP A 4 24.73 3.56 -2.38
CA ASP A 4 25.96 4.34 -2.26
C ASP A 4 27.23 3.48 -2.38
N HIS A 5 27.10 2.14 -2.27
CA HIS A 5 28.25 1.23 -2.16
C HIS A 5 28.24 0.06 -3.15
N ILE A 6 27.32 0.02 -4.11
CA ILE A 6 27.30 -1.07 -5.10
C ILE A 6 28.55 -0.97 -5.96
N SER A 7 29.30 -2.07 -6.07
CA SER A 7 30.52 -2.15 -6.90
C SER A 7 30.21 -1.87 -8.37
N HIS A 8 30.84 -0.85 -8.95
CA HIS A 8 30.77 -0.55 -10.38
C HIS A 8 31.32 -1.72 -11.23
N GLU A 9 32.39 -2.36 -10.77
CA GLU A 9 32.98 -3.50 -11.43
C GLU A 9 31.99 -4.66 -11.51
N TRP A 10 31.33 -4.97 -10.37
CA TRP A 10 30.32 -6.02 -10.36
C TRP A 10 29.17 -5.70 -11.33
N LEU A 11 28.66 -4.46 -11.33
CA LEU A 11 27.59 -4.03 -12.24
C LEU A 11 28.01 -4.16 -13.71
N LEU A 12 29.21 -3.71 -14.05
CA LEU A 12 29.74 -3.80 -15.43
C LEU A 12 29.92 -5.26 -15.91
N ASN A 13 30.21 -6.17 -15.01
CA ASN A 13 30.40 -7.58 -15.34
C ASN A 13 29.08 -8.37 -15.40
N ASN A 14 28.07 -8.01 -14.63
CA ASN A 14 26.87 -8.82 -14.41
C ASN A 14 25.59 -8.25 -15.01
N VAL A 15 25.49 -6.94 -15.27
CA VAL A 15 24.27 -6.34 -15.84
C VAL A 15 24.26 -6.51 -17.36
N PRO A 16 23.20 -7.09 -17.97
CA PRO A 16 23.10 -7.35 -19.40
C PRO A 16 22.71 -6.07 -20.17
N THR A 17 23.64 -5.13 -20.27
CA THR A 17 23.49 -3.89 -21.03
C THR A 17 24.80 -3.49 -21.67
N ASP A 18 24.77 -2.50 -22.57
CA ASP A 18 25.99 -1.93 -23.14
C ASP A 18 26.87 -1.36 -22.03
N LYS A 19 28.12 -1.86 -21.98
CA LYS A 19 29.08 -1.56 -20.91
C LYS A 19 29.60 -0.13 -20.96
N GLU A 20 29.72 0.45 -22.16
CA GLU A 20 30.16 1.83 -22.34
C GLU A 20 29.09 2.81 -21.84
N ILE A 21 27.82 2.54 -22.17
CA ILE A 21 26.69 3.33 -21.69
C ILE A 21 26.56 3.20 -20.17
N LEU A 22 26.62 1.97 -19.65
CA LEU A 22 26.54 1.74 -18.20
C LEU A 22 27.67 2.47 -17.45
N ARG A 23 28.91 2.40 -17.95
CA ARG A 23 30.06 3.10 -17.37
C ARG A 23 29.83 4.60 -17.32
N LYS A 24 29.29 5.19 -18.39
CA LYS A 24 28.93 6.62 -18.42
C LYS A 24 27.87 6.96 -17.40
N TRP A 25 26.84 6.15 -17.25
CA TRP A 25 25.80 6.35 -16.22
C TRP A 25 26.35 6.29 -14.80
N LEU A 26 27.20 5.30 -14.51
CA LEU A 26 27.80 5.13 -13.18
C LEU A 26 28.75 6.27 -12.81
N LYS A 27 29.47 6.82 -13.80
CA LYS A 27 30.46 7.87 -13.61
C LYS A 27 29.92 9.29 -13.84
N CYS A 28 28.65 9.48 -14.15
CA CYS A 28 28.11 10.82 -14.45
C CYS A 28 28.09 11.78 -13.23
N GLY A 29 28.27 11.26 -12.02
CA GLY A 29 28.19 12.05 -10.79
C GLY A 29 26.78 12.51 -10.46
N PHE A 30 26.68 13.38 -9.46
CA PHE A 30 25.44 14.04 -9.08
C PHE A 30 25.70 15.53 -8.76
N ILE A 31 24.69 16.35 -8.98
CA ILE A 31 24.77 17.79 -8.69
C ILE A 31 24.13 18.03 -7.31
N PHE A 32 24.90 18.63 -6.41
CA PHE A 32 24.41 19.07 -5.11
C PHE A 32 24.81 20.54 -4.88
N ASN A 33 23.86 21.39 -4.53
CA ASN A 33 24.05 22.83 -4.37
C ASN A 33 24.72 23.54 -5.57
N GLY A 34 24.53 23.02 -6.79
CA GLY A 34 25.10 23.59 -8.01
C GLY A 34 26.53 23.10 -8.35
N GLU A 35 27.11 22.24 -7.53
CA GLU A 35 28.41 21.62 -7.75
C GLU A 35 28.28 20.16 -8.17
N LEU A 36 29.15 19.70 -9.07
CA LEU A 36 29.19 18.32 -9.55
C LEU A 36 30.11 17.47 -8.67
N PHE A 37 29.56 16.43 -8.07
CA PHE A 37 30.31 15.42 -7.31
C PHE A 37 30.48 14.15 -8.13
N PRO A 38 31.71 13.62 -8.31
CA PRO A 38 31.93 12.36 -8.99
C PRO A 38 31.37 11.18 -8.18
N THR A 39 30.97 10.12 -8.86
CA THR A 39 30.53 8.85 -8.25
C THR A 39 31.61 7.81 -8.52
N GLU A 40 32.32 7.38 -7.48
CA GLU A 40 33.39 6.38 -7.56
C GLU A 40 32.83 4.96 -7.33
N GLU A 41 31.83 4.83 -6.47
CA GLU A 41 31.07 3.60 -6.18
C GLU A 41 29.58 3.93 -6.04
N GLY A 42 28.75 2.89 -6.08
CA GLY A 42 27.30 3.04 -5.95
C GLY A 42 26.61 3.60 -7.20
N THR A 43 25.38 4.00 -7.00
CA THR A 43 24.55 4.64 -8.04
C THR A 43 23.99 5.95 -7.53
N PRO A 44 23.98 7.04 -8.32
CA PRO A 44 23.50 8.35 -7.85
C PRO A 44 22.08 8.26 -7.29
N GLN A 45 21.86 8.78 -6.09
CA GLN A 45 20.52 8.89 -5.49
C GLN A 45 19.68 9.84 -6.35
N GLY A 46 18.51 9.33 -6.82
CA GLY A 46 17.65 10.06 -7.74
C GLY A 46 17.90 9.80 -9.23
N GLY A 47 18.93 9.02 -9.58
CA GLY A 47 19.13 8.54 -10.95
C GLY A 47 17.98 7.62 -11.40
N ILE A 48 17.48 7.82 -12.63
CA ILE A 48 16.34 7.08 -13.16
C ILE A 48 16.61 5.56 -13.19
N ILE A 49 17.84 5.15 -13.53
CA ILE A 49 18.24 3.74 -13.64
C ILE A 49 18.66 3.12 -12.28
N SER A 50 19.01 3.93 -11.29
CA SER A 50 19.58 3.47 -10.02
C SER A 50 18.73 2.41 -9.30
N PRO A 51 17.38 2.55 -9.20
CA PRO A 51 16.55 1.51 -8.59
C PRO A 51 16.58 0.18 -9.34
N THR A 52 16.73 0.21 -10.67
CA THR A 52 16.83 -0.99 -11.51
C THR A 52 18.17 -1.68 -11.28
N LEU A 53 19.28 -0.93 -11.28
CA LEU A 53 20.62 -1.47 -11.03
C LEU A 53 20.72 -2.06 -9.62
N ALA A 54 20.18 -1.40 -8.61
CA ALA A 54 20.13 -1.92 -7.24
C ALA A 54 19.30 -3.21 -7.15
N ASN A 55 18.17 -3.30 -7.86
CA ASN A 55 17.42 -4.53 -7.93
C ASN A 55 18.16 -5.64 -8.61
N MET A 56 18.89 -5.37 -9.72
CA MET A 56 19.74 -6.34 -10.40
C MET A 56 20.92 -6.81 -9.52
N ALA A 57 21.51 -5.90 -8.73
CA ALA A 57 22.56 -6.28 -7.78
C ALA A 57 22.07 -7.22 -6.69
N LEU A 58 20.82 -7.07 -6.23
CA LEU A 58 20.22 -7.92 -5.21
C LEU A 58 19.47 -9.13 -5.78
N ASP A 59 19.38 -9.25 -7.10
CA ASP A 59 18.78 -10.41 -7.74
C ASP A 59 19.66 -11.66 -7.55
N GLY A 60 19.00 -12.83 -7.51
CA GLY A 60 19.69 -14.09 -7.21
C GLY A 60 19.78 -14.44 -5.72
N LEU A 61 19.60 -13.50 -4.78
CA LEU A 61 19.62 -13.79 -3.34
C LEU A 61 18.54 -14.82 -2.95
N GLN A 62 17.34 -14.71 -3.53
CA GLN A 62 16.27 -15.68 -3.28
C GLN A 62 16.68 -17.07 -3.77
N SER A 63 17.17 -17.18 -4.98
CA SER A 63 17.62 -18.45 -5.56
C SER A 63 18.75 -19.06 -4.75
N LEU A 64 19.71 -18.26 -4.29
CA LEU A 64 20.80 -18.72 -3.42
C LEU A 64 20.26 -19.36 -2.15
N LEU A 65 19.33 -18.71 -1.47
CA LEU A 65 18.74 -19.20 -0.22
C LEU A 65 17.84 -20.42 -0.44
N GLU A 66 17.09 -20.47 -1.54
CA GLU A 66 16.25 -21.62 -1.89
C GLU A 66 17.09 -22.88 -2.20
N HIS A 67 18.27 -22.74 -2.82
CA HIS A 67 19.18 -23.86 -3.06
C HIS A 67 19.86 -24.39 -1.78
N CYS A 68 19.88 -23.59 -0.70
CA CYS A 68 20.39 -24.01 0.60
C CYS A 68 19.40 -24.85 1.41
N ILE A 69 18.25 -25.21 0.85
CA ILE A 69 17.26 -26.08 1.51
C ILE A 69 17.88 -27.45 1.73
N ARG A 70 18.35 -27.69 2.95
CA ARG A 70 18.87 -29.00 3.34
C ARG A 70 17.71 -29.94 3.66
N LYS A 71 17.58 -31.03 2.91
CA LYS A 71 16.78 -32.19 3.31
C LYS A 71 17.64 -33.07 4.20
N TYR A 72 17.29 -33.19 5.48
CA TYR A 72 17.94 -34.12 6.38
C TYR A 72 16.91 -35.10 6.99
N LYS A 73 17.33 -36.32 7.20
CA LYS A 73 16.47 -37.35 7.85
C LYS A 73 16.71 -37.29 9.36
N LYS A 74 15.63 -37.10 10.12
CA LYS A 74 15.59 -37.23 11.56
C LYS A 74 14.42 -38.12 11.92
N ASN A 75 14.68 -39.22 12.66
CA ASN A 75 13.65 -40.19 13.06
C ASN A 75 12.76 -40.66 11.90
N TYR A 76 13.38 -41.13 10.81
CA TYR A 76 12.71 -41.60 9.59
C TYR A 76 11.84 -40.56 8.84
N LYS A 77 11.80 -39.33 9.29
CA LYS A 77 11.10 -38.24 8.60
C LYS A 77 12.09 -37.35 7.87
N THR A 78 11.78 -37.01 6.62
CA THR A 78 12.52 -36.00 5.86
C THR A 78 12.10 -34.64 6.37
N ILE A 79 13.03 -33.89 6.98
CA ILE A 79 12.81 -32.51 7.42
C ILE A 79 13.38 -31.62 6.32
N VAL A 80 12.56 -30.72 5.81
CA VAL A 80 12.95 -29.68 4.87
C VAL A 80 13.09 -28.40 5.64
N SER A 81 14.26 -27.80 5.63
CA SER A 81 14.44 -26.46 6.17
C SER A 81 13.66 -25.49 5.30
N LYS A 82 12.60 -24.89 5.85
CA LYS A 82 11.76 -23.91 5.17
C LYS A 82 12.42 -22.54 5.30
N ILE A 83 13.23 -22.18 4.31
CA ILE A 83 13.83 -20.85 4.24
C ILE A 83 13.04 -20.05 3.21
N HIS A 84 12.55 -18.89 3.60
CA HIS A 84 11.83 -17.99 2.70
C HIS A 84 12.39 -16.58 2.81
N LEU A 85 12.63 -15.96 1.66
CA LEU A 85 13.01 -14.56 1.52
C LEU A 85 11.78 -13.74 1.11
N VAL A 86 11.60 -12.60 1.76
CA VAL A 86 10.69 -11.54 1.31
C VAL A 86 11.51 -10.27 1.19
N ARG A 87 11.63 -9.72 -0.01
CA ARG A 87 12.42 -8.52 -0.29
C ARG A 87 11.57 -7.40 -0.89
N TYR A 88 11.84 -6.21 -0.45
CA TYR A 88 11.31 -4.98 -1.02
C TYR A 88 12.45 -3.95 -1.14
N ALA A 89 12.93 -3.73 -2.35
CA ALA A 89 14.15 -2.96 -2.62
C ALA A 89 15.35 -3.51 -1.83
N ASP A 90 15.94 -2.71 -0.96
CA ASP A 90 17.06 -3.07 -0.07
C ASP A 90 16.61 -3.65 1.28
N ASP A 91 15.34 -3.48 1.65
CA ASP A 91 14.77 -4.11 2.85
C ASP A 91 14.37 -5.56 2.58
N PHE A 92 14.81 -6.49 3.41
CA PHE A 92 14.41 -7.89 3.28
C PHE A 92 14.29 -8.62 4.62
N ILE A 93 13.51 -9.69 4.61
CA ILE A 93 13.33 -10.61 5.72
C ILE A 93 13.66 -12.01 5.23
N VAL A 94 14.39 -12.75 6.04
CA VAL A 94 14.56 -14.20 5.85
C VAL A 94 13.94 -14.92 7.03
N THR A 95 13.07 -15.89 6.75
CA THR A 95 12.48 -16.74 7.77
C THR A 95 13.06 -18.14 7.70
N ALA A 96 13.35 -18.73 8.84
CA ALA A 96 13.82 -20.11 8.97
C ALA A 96 13.09 -20.80 10.13
N LYS A 97 13.33 -22.10 10.26
CA LYS A 97 12.72 -22.91 11.32
C LYS A 97 13.25 -22.60 12.70
N ASP A 98 14.56 -22.35 12.80
CA ASP A 98 15.29 -22.16 14.04
C ASP A 98 16.39 -21.10 13.88
N ARG A 99 16.85 -20.60 15.03
CA ARG A 99 17.86 -19.56 15.13
C ARG A 99 19.22 -20.04 14.63
N GLU A 100 19.58 -21.29 14.93
CA GLU A 100 20.86 -21.88 14.54
C GLU A 100 21.02 -21.86 13.01
N THR A 101 19.98 -22.25 12.26
CA THR A 101 19.99 -22.16 10.79
C THR A 101 20.23 -20.74 10.29
N ILE A 102 19.67 -19.73 10.98
CA ILE A 102 19.89 -18.34 10.58
C ILE A 102 21.35 -17.92 10.83
N GLU A 103 21.88 -18.23 11.98
CA GLU A 103 23.24 -17.79 12.40
C GLU A 103 24.35 -18.53 11.65
N THR A 104 24.20 -19.86 11.45
CA THR A 104 25.28 -20.70 10.91
C THR A 104 25.24 -20.86 9.40
N VAL A 105 24.07 -20.70 8.76
CA VAL A 105 23.91 -20.93 7.33
C VAL A 105 23.51 -19.66 6.59
N ILE A 106 22.40 -19.04 7.02
CA ILE A 106 21.81 -17.94 6.23
C ILE A 106 22.66 -16.68 6.31
N LEU A 107 23.03 -16.28 7.52
CA LEU A 107 23.75 -15.02 7.72
C LEU A 107 25.14 -15.01 7.03
N PRO A 108 25.96 -16.05 7.09
CA PRO A 108 27.20 -16.12 6.32
C PRO A 108 26.99 -16.06 4.81
N LEU A 109 25.98 -16.79 4.28
CA LEU A 109 25.67 -16.78 2.86
C LEU A 109 25.21 -15.39 2.37
N VAL A 110 24.35 -14.73 3.14
CA VAL A 110 23.90 -13.38 2.81
C VAL A 110 25.06 -12.39 2.87
N ARG A 111 25.93 -12.48 3.89
CA ARG A 111 27.13 -11.64 3.99
C ARG A 111 28.05 -11.80 2.78
N ASN A 112 28.34 -13.02 2.38
CA ASN A 112 29.17 -13.29 1.21
C ASN A 112 28.53 -12.77 -0.07
N PHE A 113 27.23 -13.02 -0.26
CA PHE A 113 26.49 -12.51 -1.41
C PHE A 113 26.53 -10.97 -1.49
N MET A 114 26.41 -10.27 -0.37
CA MET A 114 26.50 -8.81 -0.30
C MET A 114 27.94 -8.33 -0.58
N ALA A 115 28.94 -8.96 0.05
CA ALA A 115 30.34 -8.59 -0.10
C ALA A 115 30.83 -8.66 -1.55
N GLU A 116 30.45 -9.69 -2.32
CA GLU A 116 30.75 -9.80 -3.76
C GLU A 116 30.27 -8.58 -4.57
N ARG A 117 29.25 -7.88 -4.07
CA ARG A 117 28.61 -6.73 -4.72
C ARG A 117 29.05 -5.38 -4.15
N GLY A 118 30.05 -5.38 -3.25
CA GLY A 118 30.49 -4.20 -2.53
C GLY A 118 29.53 -3.75 -1.42
N LEU A 119 28.55 -4.59 -1.07
CA LEU A 119 27.53 -4.27 -0.08
C LEU A 119 27.84 -4.90 1.27
N THR A 120 27.40 -4.24 2.34
CA THR A 120 27.50 -4.75 3.72
C THR A 120 26.13 -4.75 4.39
N LEU A 121 25.89 -5.73 5.28
CA LEU A 121 24.72 -5.71 6.14
C LEU A 121 24.93 -4.68 7.24
N SER A 122 23.91 -3.84 7.49
CA SER A 122 23.92 -2.95 8.66
C SER A 122 23.71 -3.78 9.93
N GLU A 123 24.71 -3.84 10.77
CA GLU A 123 24.63 -4.58 12.04
C GLU A 123 23.57 -4.01 12.98
N GLU A 124 23.42 -2.70 12.99
CA GLU A 124 22.40 -2.01 13.80
C GLU A 124 20.97 -2.38 13.39
N LYS A 125 20.73 -2.56 12.08
CA LYS A 125 19.40 -2.86 11.52
C LYS A 125 19.13 -4.36 11.38
N THR A 126 20.17 -5.20 11.31
CA THR A 126 20.04 -6.64 11.14
C THR A 126 19.77 -7.29 12.50
N LYS A 127 18.56 -7.84 12.66
CA LYS A 127 18.12 -8.45 13.92
C LYS A 127 17.56 -9.84 13.68
N ILE A 128 17.96 -10.78 14.54
CA ILE A 128 17.35 -12.11 14.61
C ILE A 128 16.29 -12.05 15.71
N THR A 129 15.03 -12.22 15.34
CA THR A 129 13.89 -12.08 16.24
C THR A 129 13.00 -13.31 16.16
N HIS A 130 12.54 -13.82 17.31
CA HIS A 130 11.55 -14.88 17.31
C HIS A 130 10.17 -14.32 16.97
N ILE A 131 9.38 -15.06 16.16
CA ILE A 131 8.10 -14.58 15.65
C ILE A 131 7.05 -14.27 16.74
N SER A 132 7.20 -14.83 17.95
CA SER A 132 6.34 -14.50 19.10
C SER A 132 6.64 -13.12 19.71
N GLU A 133 7.86 -12.60 19.53
CA GLU A 133 8.21 -11.24 19.92
C GLU A 133 7.65 -10.24 18.90
N GLY A 134 7.64 -10.64 17.61
CA GLY A 134 7.23 -9.81 16.50
C GLY A 134 8.36 -8.90 15.99
N PHE A 135 8.20 -8.45 14.77
CA PHE A 135 9.13 -7.52 14.13
C PHE A 135 8.38 -6.57 13.19
N ASP A 136 9.00 -5.43 12.95
CA ASP A 136 8.45 -4.42 12.03
C ASP A 136 9.06 -4.56 10.64
N PHE A 137 8.20 -4.56 9.61
CA PHE A 137 8.61 -4.57 8.22
C PHE A 137 7.65 -3.73 7.37
N LEU A 138 8.18 -2.79 6.60
CA LEU A 138 7.41 -1.88 5.75
C LEU A 138 6.26 -1.18 6.50
N GLY A 139 6.51 -0.82 7.76
CA GLY A 139 5.52 -0.16 8.61
C GLY A 139 4.45 -1.07 9.20
N PHE A 140 4.52 -2.37 8.95
CA PHE A 140 3.68 -3.38 9.61
C PHE A 140 4.46 -4.08 10.72
N ASN A 141 3.82 -4.33 11.84
CA ASN A 141 4.27 -5.28 12.86
C ASN A 141 3.70 -6.66 12.54
N ILE A 142 4.56 -7.65 12.45
CA ILE A 142 4.22 -9.05 12.16
C ILE A 142 4.54 -9.86 13.40
N ARG A 143 3.51 -10.46 14.01
CA ARG A 143 3.66 -11.20 15.28
C ARG A 143 2.76 -12.41 15.35
N LYS A 144 3.29 -13.50 15.91
CA LYS A 144 2.53 -14.71 16.21
C LYS A 144 2.20 -14.75 17.71
N PHE A 145 0.91 -14.85 18.01
CA PHE A 145 0.40 -14.87 19.39
C PHE A 145 0.31 -16.28 19.95
N PRO A 146 0.20 -16.45 21.30
CA PRO A 146 0.13 -17.78 21.95
C PRO A 146 -1.01 -18.67 21.45
N ASN A 147 -2.13 -18.08 21.01
CA ASN A 147 -3.26 -18.79 20.40
C ASN A 147 -2.98 -19.26 18.95
N ASN A 148 -1.72 -19.27 18.52
CA ASN A 148 -1.23 -19.64 17.20
C ASN A 148 -1.70 -18.71 16.05
N THR A 149 -2.28 -17.55 16.36
CA THR A 149 -2.73 -16.56 15.36
C THR A 149 -1.57 -15.66 14.93
N LEU A 150 -1.31 -15.59 13.63
CA LEU A 150 -0.38 -14.63 13.04
C LEU A 150 -1.14 -13.35 12.68
N LEU A 151 -0.76 -12.22 13.26
CA LEU A 151 -1.32 -10.91 12.95
C LEU A 151 -0.29 -10.03 12.25
N THR A 152 -0.78 -9.27 11.29
CA THR A 152 -0.03 -8.22 10.59
C THR A 152 -0.78 -6.91 10.82
N GLN A 153 -0.23 -6.02 11.62
CA GLN A 153 -0.87 -4.78 12.06
C GLN A 153 -0.01 -3.57 11.75
N PRO A 154 -0.55 -2.34 11.66
CA PRO A 154 0.28 -1.14 11.61
C PRO A 154 1.26 -1.10 12.79
N SER A 155 2.54 -0.86 12.54
CA SER A 155 3.56 -0.75 13.60
C SER A 155 3.28 0.46 14.51
N ASP A 156 3.80 0.45 15.73
CA ASP A 156 3.63 1.55 16.68
C ASP A 156 4.26 2.84 16.15
N ASP A 157 5.41 2.73 15.51
CA ASP A 157 6.07 3.85 14.88
C ASP A 157 5.26 4.43 13.71
N ALA A 158 4.66 3.58 12.88
CA ALA A 158 3.78 4.02 11.79
C ALA A 158 2.54 4.75 12.31
N LYS A 159 1.92 4.26 13.38
CA LYS A 159 0.80 4.92 14.07
C LYS A 159 1.21 6.29 14.61
N LYS A 160 2.35 6.34 15.30
CA LYS A 160 2.90 7.59 15.87
C LYS A 160 3.16 8.62 14.79
N ARG A 161 3.90 8.26 13.73
CA ARG A 161 4.19 9.16 12.60
C ARG A 161 2.91 9.69 11.94
N PHE A 162 1.90 8.85 11.77
CA PHE A 162 0.63 9.26 11.20
C PHE A 162 -0.11 10.25 12.11
N CYS A 163 -0.26 9.95 13.40
CA CYS A 163 -0.89 10.85 14.37
C CYS A 163 -0.15 12.18 14.49
N ASP A 164 1.17 12.16 14.44
CA ASP A 164 1.99 13.38 14.46
C ASP A 164 1.80 14.22 13.19
N LYS A 165 1.71 13.58 12.01
CA LYS A 165 1.40 14.26 10.75
C LYS A 165 0.02 14.94 10.80
N ILE A 166 -1.00 14.23 11.27
CA ILE A 166 -2.35 14.78 11.44
C ILE A 166 -2.34 15.95 12.43
N ARG A 167 -1.65 15.78 13.57
CA ARG A 167 -1.50 16.84 14.57
C ARG A 167 -0.87 18.09 13.97
N LYS A 168 0.26 17.95 13.27
CA LYS A 168 0.96 19.09 12.62
C LYS A 168 0.03 19.82 11.66
N VAL A 169 -0.73 19.11 10.83
CA VAL A 169 -1.69 19.74 9.90
C VAL A 169 -2.76 20.54 10.66
N ILE A 170 -3.34 19.97 11.73
CA ILE A 170 -4.37 20.65 12.52
C ILE A 170 -3.79 21.88 13.24
N GLU A 171 -2.62 21.76 13.85
CA GLU A 171 -1.97 22.84 14.63
C GLU A 171 -1.48 23.98 13.74
N SER A 172 -1.01 23.70 12.53
CA SER A 172 -0.60 24.73 11.56
C SER A 172 -1.78 25.45 10.91
N ASN A 173 -3.01 24.90 11.06
CA ASN A 173 -4.21 25.41 10.39
C ASN A 173 -5.29 25.83 11.39
N LYS A 174 -4.93 26.60 12.43
CA LYS A 174 -5.84 27.02 13.51
C LYS A 174 -7.00 27.89 13.04
N THR A 175 -6.79 28.72 12.01
CA THR A 175 -7.73 29.73 11.54
C THR A 175 -8.47 29.38 10.25
N VAL A 176 -8.07 28.33 9.55
CA VAL A 176 -8.66 27.94 8.25
C VAL A 176 -10.14 27.54 8.40
N LYS A 177 -10.91 27.68 7.32
CA LYS A 177 -12.30 27.21 7.27
C LYS A 177 -12.33 25.69 7.44
N GLN A 178 -13.36 25.18 8.16
CA GLN A 178 -13.54 23.75 8.40
C GLN A 178 -13.44 22.90 7.12
N ARG A 179 -14.10 23.34 6.03
CA ARG A 179 -14.04 22.65 4.73
C ARG A 179 -12.63 22.49 4.18
N SER A 180 -11.78 23.51 4.38
CA SER A 180 -10.39 23.47 3.92
C SER A 180 -9.58 22.48 4.74
N LEU A 181 -9.76 22.44 6.04
CA LEU A 181 -9.12 21.47 6.93
C LEU A 181 -9.52 20.03 6.56
N ILE A 182 -10.81 19.77 6.30
CA ILE A 182 -11.28 18.46 5.82
C ILE A 182 -10.61 18.05 4.51
N LYS A 183 -10.51 18.99 3.54
CA LYS A 183 -9.85 18.71 2.26
C LYS A 183 -8.36 18.38 2.40
N MET A 184 -7.66 18.98 3.36
CA MET A 184 -6.25 18.66 3.65
C MET A 184 -6.09 17.33 4.38
N LEU A 185 -6.98 16.99 5.30
CA LEU A 185 -6.89 15.77 6.10
C LEU A 185 -7.32 14.52 5.34
N ASN A 186 -8.38 14.58 4.53
CA ASN A 186 -8.95 13.42 3.86
C ASN A 186 -7.93 12.63 3.01
N PRO A 187 -7.08 13.25 2.17
CA PRO A 187 -6.07 12.51 1.41
C PRO A 187 -5.07 11.77 2.30
N ILE A 188 -4.69 12.37 3.43
CA ILE A 188 -3.75 11.78 4.39
C ILE A 188 -4.39 10.58 5.08
N ILE A 189 -5.64 10.73 5.57
CA ILE A 189 -6.40 9.67 6.25
C ILE A 189 -6.66 8.50 5.30
N MET A 190 -7.18 8.80 4.10
CA MET A 190 -7.48 7.77 3.10
C MET A 190 -6.23 7.07 2.58
N GLY A 191 -5.13 7.80 2.36
CA GLY A 191 -3.87 7.23 1.93
C GLY A 191 -3.32 6.24 2.95
N TRP A 192 -3.30 6.63 4.23
CA TRP A 192 -2.86 5.77 5.33
C TRP A 192 -3.78 4.55 5.50
N GLY A 193 -5.09 4.74 5.53
CA GLY A 193 -6.04 3.65 5.65
C GLY A 193 -5.98 2.66 4.48
N ASN A 194 -5.84 3.15 3.25
CA ASN A 194 -5.70 2.31 2.06
C ASN A 194 -4.40 1.49 2.05
N TYR A 195 -3.33 2.01 2.63
CA TYR A 195 -2.08 1.25 2.78
C TYR A 195 -2.24 0.10 3.79
N TYR A 196 -2.87 0.38 4.94
CA TYR A 196 -2.97 -0.59 6.03
C TYR A 196 -4.19 -1.51 5.97
N LYS A 197 -5.12 -1.32 5.03
CA LYS A 197 -6.33 -2.18 4.90
C LYS A 197 -6.03 -3.65 4.59
N TYR A 198 -4.81 -3.96 4.15
CA TYR A 198 -4.38 -5.34 3.87
C TYR A 198 -3.92 -6.11 5.12
N GLY A 199 -3.75 -5.42 6.22
CA GLY A 199 -3.44 -6.00 7.52
C GLY A 199 -4.65 -6.09 8.45
N THR A 200 -4.46 -6.65 9.64
CA THR A 200 -5.46 -6.72 10.71
C THR A 200 -5.54 -5.37 11.41
N SER A 201 -6.16 -4.38 10.77
CA SER A 201 -6.06 -2.96 11.16
C SER A 201 -7.34 -2.37 11.77
N ALA A 202 -8.44 -3.14 11.85
CA ALA A 202 -9.74 -2.61 12.26
C ALA A 202 -9.70 -1.91 13.64
N GLU A 203 -9.15 -2.55 14.66
CA GLU A 203 -9.01 -1.97 16.01
C GLU A 203 -8.11 -0.73 15.99
N THR A 204 -7.01 -0.81 15.24
CA THR A 204 -6.09 0.33 15.07
C THR A 204 -6.79 1.51 14.40
N PHE A 205 -7.62 1.26 13.39
CA PHE A 205 -8.40 2.31 12.71
C PHE A 205 -9.36 3.00 13.67
N HIS A 206 -10.07 2.26 14.52
CA HIS A 206 -10.94 2.86 15.54
C HIS A 206 -10.16 3.72 16.54
N ARG A 207 -9.03 3.23 17.04
CA ARG A 207 -8.20 3.95 18.02
C ARG A 207 -7.62 5.23 17.42
N VAL A 208 -7.07 5.15 16.22
CA VAL A 208 -6.47 6.30 15.53
C VAL A 208 -7.54 7.32 15.12
N ASP A 209 -8.70 6.88 14.66
CA ASP A 209 -9.83 7.77 14.33
C ASP A 209 -10.30 8.55 15.56
N TRP A 210 -10.36 7.90 16.71
CA TRP A 210 -10.68 8.57 17.98
C TRP A 210 -9.65 9.66 18.33
N GLU A 211 -8.36 9.42 18.13
CA GLU A 211 -7.32 10.42 18.34
C GLU A 211 -7.48 11.63 17.39
N ILE A 212 -7.79 11.38 16.13
CA ILE A 212 -8.08 12.44 15.15
C ILE A 212 -9.28 13.27 15.63
N HIS A 213 -10.36 12.59 16.01
CA HIS A 213 -11.58 13.25 16.51
C HIS A 213 -11.29 14.12 17.73
N ARG A 214 -10.52 13.60 18.70
CA ARG A 214 -10.11 14.34 19.89
C ARG A 214 -9.34 15.63 19.55
N LYS A 215 -8.43 15.57 18.58
CA LYS A 215 -7.69 16.75 18.11
C LYS A 215 -8.58 17.78 17.40
N LEU A 216 -9.51 17.32 16.58
CA LEU A 216 -10.47 18.20 15.90
C LEU A 216 -11.46 18.84 16.88
N TRP A 217 -11.88 18.13 17.92
CA TRP A 217 -12.67 18.70 18.99
C TRP A 217 -11.92 19.82 19.73
N GLN A 218 -10.62 19.62 20.05
CA GLN A 218 -9.79 20.64 20.65
C GLN A 218 -9.63 21.87 19.72
N TRP A 219 -9.42 21.62 18.41
CA TRP A 219 -9.35 22.67 17.40
C TRP A 219 -10.64 23.48 17.32
N ALA A 220 -11.80 22.84 17.30
CA ALA A 220 -13.10 23.49 17.25
C ALA A 220 -13.37 24.31 18.53
N ARG A 221 -13.05 23.78 19.70
CA ARG A 221 -13.23 24.48 20.98
C ARG A 221 -12.36 25.71 21.13
N ARG A 222 -11.10 25.65 20.73
CA ARG A 222 -10.16 26.78 20.78
C ARG A 222 -10.63 27.97 19.95
N ARG A 223 -11.37 27.73 18.89
CA ARG A 223 -11.92 28.79 18.01
C ARG A 223 -13.10 29.54 18.61
N HIS A 224 -13.72 28.99 19.61
CA HIS A 224 -14.93 29.51 20.23
C HIS A 224 -14.89 29.33 21.75
N SER A 225 -13.89 29.95 22.37
CA SER A 225 -13.67 29.86 23.84
C SER A 225 -14.89 30.30 24.64
N ASN A 226 -15.64 31.31 24.15
CA ASN A 226 -16.81 31.92 24.81
C ASN A 226 -18.12 31.18 24.49
N LYS A 227 -18.10 30.07 23.74
CA LYS A 227 -19.32 29.30 23.39
C LYS A 227 -19.41 27.98 24.16
N SER A 228 -20.64 27.56 24.44
CA SER A 228 -20.89 26.28 25.11
C SER A 228 -20.39 25.10 24.29
N LYS A 229 -20.11 23.95 24.95
CA LYS A 229 -19.73 22.70 24.29
C LYS A 229 -20.80 22.24 23.30
N GLY A 230 -22.09 22.41 23.64
CA GLY A 230 -23.22 22.08 22.76
C GLY A 230 -23.19 22.89 21.47
N TRP A 231 -23.03 24.19 21.57
CA TRP A 231 -22.95 25.09 20.41
C TRP A 231 -21.78 24.69 19.48
N VAL A 232 -20.59 24.43 20.04
CA VAL A 232 -19.42 23.99 19.26
C VAL A 232 -19.69 22.66 18.56
N LYS A 233 -20.32 21.71 19.26
CA LYS A 233 -20.72 20.43 18.68
C LYS A 233 -21.66 20.65 17.49
N ASP A 234 -22.74 21.40 17.67
CA ASP A 234 -23.76 21.59 16.63
C ASP A 234 -23.23 22.33 15.40
N LYS A 235 -22.26 23.23 15.61
CA LYS A 235 -21.57 23.95 14.51
C LYS A 235 -20.66 23.07 13.67
N TYR A 236 -19.86 22.19 14.28
CA TYR A 236 -18.78 21.48 13.61
C TYR A 236 -19.05 20.00 13.38
N PHE A 237 -19.97 19.42 14.15
CA PHE A 237 -20.24 17.98 14.12
C PHE A 237 -21.71 17.72 13.86
N LYS A 238 -22.00 16.92 12.83
CA LYS A 238 -23.36 16.58 12.41
C LYS A 238 -23.56 15.06 12.44
N THR A 239 -24.80 14.63 12.34
CA THR A 239 -25.14 13.23 12.12
C THR A 239 -25.17 12.97 10.61
N VAL A 240 -24.40 11.99 10.13
CA VAL A 240 -24.33 11.60 8.72
C VAL A 240 -24.54 10.09 8.61
N ASN A 241 -25.52 9.67 7.83
CA ASN A 241 -25.87 8.25 7.63
C ASN A 241 -26.02 7.47 8.96
N GLY A 242 -26.69 8.06 9.94
CA GLY A 242 -26.90 7.47 11.28
C GLY A 242 -25.71 7.58 12.24
N ARG A 243 -24.52 7.95 11.78
CA ARG A 243 -23.36 8.15 12.63
C ARG A 243 -23.35 9.57 13.20
N LYS A 244 -23.34 9.66 14.53
CA LYS A 244 -23.26 10.92 15.28
C LYS A 244 -21.81 11.44 15.32
N TRP A 245 -21.65 12.73 15.59
CA TRP A 245 -20.34 13.36 15.78
C TRP A 245 -19.41 13.33 14.56
N CYS A 246 -19.96 13.32 13.34
CA CYS A 246 -19.14 13.44 12.13
C CYS A 246 -18.68 14.90 11.95
N PHE A 247 -17.39 15.11 11.73
CA PHE A 247 -16.82 16.43 11.43
C PHE A 247 -17.16 16.79 9.97
N VAL A 248 -18.12 17.72 9.79
CA VAL A 248 -18.79 17.99 8.50
C VAL A 248 -18.93 19.47 8.26
N ALA A 249 -18.58 19.92 7.07
CA ALA A 249 -18.79 21.28 6.62
C ALA A 249 -19.70 21.34 5.40
N ASP A 250 -20.50 22.38 5.31
CA ASP A 250 -21.27 22.69 4.11
C ASP A 250 -20.35 23.34 3.07
N MET A 251 -20.56 23.00 1.80
CA MET A 251 -19.80 23.47 0.66
C MET A 251 -20.75 23.81 -0.47
N GLU A 252 -20.66 25.01 -0.98
CA GLU A 252 -21.32 25.39 -2.21
C GLU A 252 -20.47 24.96 -3.40
N GLU A 253 -21.04 24.16 -4.30
CA GLU A 253 -20.40 23.73 -5.54
C GLU A 253 -21.39 23.89 -6.68
N ARG A 254 -21.08 24.77 -7.65
CA ARG A 254 -21.93 25.05 -8.80
C ARG A 254 -23.39 25.34 -8.42
N SER A 255 -23.58 26.28 -7.48
CA SER A 255 -24.89 26.71 -6.95
C SER A 255 -25.70 25.60 -6.26
N LYS A 256 -25.07 24.51 -5.85
CA LYS A 256 -25.69 23.45 -5.04
C LYS A 256 -24.97 23.33 -3.70
N MET A 257 -25.74 23.32 -2.63
CA MET A 257 -25.24 23.02 -1.31
C MET A 257 -24.89 21.53 -1.22
N ARG A 258 -23.65 21.23 -0.90
CA ARG A 258 -23.16 19.88 -0.63
C ARG A 258 -22.48 19.85 0.72
N GLN A 259 -22.37 18.67 1.29
CA GLN A 259 -21.61 18.44 2.51
C GLN A 259 -20.32 17.72 2.22
N ILE A 260 -19.23 18.18 2.83
CA ILE A 260 -17.97 17.48 2.88
C ILE A 260 -17.73 16.99 4.31
N SER A 261 -17.52 15.69 4.47
CA SER A 261 -17.23 15.06 5.76
C SER A 261 -15.77 14.64 5.83
N LEU A 262 -15.24 14.59 7.05
CA LEU A 262 -13.98 13.94 7.31
C LEU A 262 -14.09 12.45 6.99
N ALA A 263 -13.06 11.92 6.36
CA ALA A 263 -12.95 10.48 6.11
C ALA A 263 -12.89 9.72 7.44
N TYR A 264 -13.59 8.60 7.51
CA TYR A 264 -13.67 7.75 8.68
C TYR A 264 -12.90 6.46 8.43
N LEU A 265 -11.81 6.27 9.15
CA LEU A 265 -10.93 5.11 8.96
C LEU A 265 -11.64 3.76 9.07
N PRO A 266 -12.57 3.54 10.03
CA PRO A 266 -13.27 2.27 10.13
C PRO A 266 -14.21 1.93 8.96
N ASP A 267 -14.54 2.89 8.08
CA ASP A 267 -15.24 2.60 6.83
C ASP A 267 -14.35 1.92 5.78
N ILE A 268 -13.04 1.91 6.01
CA ILE A 268 -12.07 1.23 5.16
C ILE A 268 -11.99 -0.23 5.58
N HIS A 269 -12.65 -1.08 4.83
CA HIS A 269 -12.72 -2.51 5.13
C HIS A 269 -11.41 -3.23 4.78
N HIS A 270 -11.10 -4.25 5.58
CA HIS A 270 -10.00 -5.16 5.30
C HIS A 270 -10.15 -5.78 3.90
N GLU A 271 -9.05 -5.82 3.18
CA GLU A 271 -8.96 -6.40 1.84
C GLU A 271 -7.87 -7.45 1.79
N LYS A 272 -8.20 -8.67 1.35
CA LYS A 272 -7.19 -9.71 1.17
C LYS A 272 -6.28 -9.39 -0.01
N PHE A 273 -4.98 -9.38 0.24
CA PHE A 273 -3.99 -9.15 -0.80
C PHE A 273 -3.89 -10.38 -1.72
N ALA A 274 -4.11 -10.19 -3.01
CA ALA A 274 -3.88 -11.22 -4.01
C ALA A 274 -2.40 -11.25 -4.40
N LYS A 275 -1.61 -12.13 -3.77
CA LYS A 275 -0.17 -12.26 -4.04
C LYS A 275 0.07 -12.56 -5.52
N VAL A 276 1.08 -11.92 -6.11
CA VAL A 276 1.58 -12.27 -7.45
C VAL A 276 2.59 -13.39 -7.30
N ARG A 277 2.49 -14.43 -8.13
CA ARG A 277 3.53 -15.46 -8.22
C ARG A 277 4.79 -14.83 -8.81
N HIS A 278 5.93 -15.03 -8.17
CA HIS A 278 7.18 -14.35 -8.57
C HIS A 278 7.65 -14.71 -9.99
N TYR A 279 7.32 -15.91 -10.46
CA TYR A 279 7.65 -16.39 -11.81
C TYR A 279 6.58 -16.08 -12.86
N ALA A 280 5.43 -15.53 -12.47
CA ALA A 280 4.35 -15.25 -13.42
C ALA A 280 4.63 -13.98 -14.22
N ASN A 281 4.60 -14.11 -15.55
CA ASN A 281 4.82 -13.01 -16.47
C ASN A 281 3.50 -12.58 -17.11
N PRO A 282 3.06 -11.30 -16.97
CA PRO A 282 1.79 -10.83 -17.54
C PRO A 282 1.77 -10.84 -19.08
N TYR A 283 2.92 -10.94 -19.72
CA TYR A 283 3.08 -10.99 -21.18
C TYR A 283 3.21 -12.43 -21.71
N ASP A 284 3.32 -13.44 -20.82
CA ASP A 284 3.37 -14.83 -21.23
C ASP A 284 1.94 -15.39 -21.40
N PRO A 285 1.61 -15.91 -22.60
CA PRO A 285 0.32 -16.56 -22.84
C PRO A 285 0.00 -17.70 -21.87
N ALA A 286 1.01 -18.43 -21.38
CA ALA A 286 0.85 -19.52 -20.42
C ALA A 286 0.29 -19.03 -19.06
N ASP A 287 0.59 -17.80 -18.66
CA ASP A 287 0.12 -17.21 -17.40
C ASP A 287 -1.21 -16.45 -17.53
N LYS A 288 -1.80 -16.39 -18.71
CA LYS A 288 -3.05 -15.64 -18.99
C LYS A 288 -4.18 -16.07 -18.06
N SER A 289 -4.41 -17.36 -17.91
CA SER A 289 -5.47 -17.90 -17.04
C SER A 289 -5.27 -17.52 -15.57
N TYR A 290 -4.04 -17.50 -15.10
CA TYR A 290 -3.69 -17.06 -13.76
C TYR A 290 -4.01 -15.56 -13.55
N TYR A 291 -3.67 -14.70 -14.50
CA TYR A 291 -3.95 -13.26 -14.38
C TYR A 291 -5.45 -12.95 -14.49
N GLU A 292 -6.21 -13.69 -15.31
CA GLU A 292 -7.67 -13.60 -15.39
C GLU A 292 -8.34 -14.02 -14.09
N TRP A 293 -7.88 -15.12 -13.48
CA TRP A 293 -8.32 -15.54 -12.16
C TRP A 293 -8.01 -14.47 -11.09
N ARG A 294 -6.78 -13.96 -11.07
CA ARG A 294 -6.33 -12.94 -10.13
C ARG A 294 -7.14 -11.65 -10.24
N GLU A 295 -7.40 -11.20 -11.44
CA GLU A 295 -8.26 -10.04 -11.70
C GLU A 295 -9.68 -10.28 -11.17
N THR A 296 -10.27 -11.44 -11.47
CA THR A 296 -11.60 -11.82 -11.00
C THR A 296 -11.64 -11.88 -9.47
N TYR A 297 -10.63 -12.45 -8.84
CA TYR A 297 -10.52 -12.51 -7.38
C TYR A 297 -10.48 -11.12 -6.76
N ARG A 298 -9.67 -10.21 -7.30
CA ARG A 298 -9.57 -8.81 -6.85
C ARG A 298 -10.88 -8.06 -7.06
N MET A 299 -11.51 -8.23 -8.23
CA MET A 299 -12.78 -7.58 -8.54
C MET A 299 -13.92 -8.08 -7.65
N LYS A 300 -13.94 -9.38 -7.32
CA LYS A 300 -14.91 -9.95 -6.38
C LYS A 300 -14.89 -9.24 -5.01
N GLN A 301 -13.71 -8.90 -4.49
CA GLN A 301 -13.60 -8.14 -3.25
C GLN A 301 -14.19 -6.73 -3.39
N THR A 302 -13.90 -6.04 -4.50
CA THR A 302 -14.46 -4.72 -4.81
C THR A 302 -16.00 -4.76 -4.94
N LEU A 303 -16.53 -5.83 -5.48
CA LEU A 303 -17.97 -6.08 -5.61
C LEU A 303 -18.61 -6.65 -4.31
N LYS A 304 -17.90 -6.53 -3.17
CA LYS A 304 -18.36 -6.98 -1.83
C LYS A 304 -18.76 -8.46 -1.78
N GLY A 305 -18.08 -9.31 -2.53
CA GLY A 305 -18.32 -10.74 -2.59
C GLY A 305 -19.61 -11.16 -3.30
N ARG A 306 -20.36 -10.23 -3.91
CA ARG A 306 -21.63 -10.54 -4.57
C ARG A 306 -21.41 -11.22 -5.94
N GLU A 307 -21.62 -12.53 -5.99
CA GLU A 307 -21.46 -13.33 -7.22
C GLU A 307 -22.33 -12.82 -8.40
N SER A 308 -23.53 -12.28 -8.10
CA SER A 308 -24.41 -11.69 -9.11
C SER A 308 -23.73 -10.52 -9.83
N LEU A 309 -23.03 -9.65 -9.09
CA LEU A 309 -22.31 -8.53 -9.69
C LEU A 309 -21.09 -8.97 -10.48
N VAL A 310 -20.39 -10.02 -10.04
CA VAL A 310 -19.28 -10.62 -10.79
C VAL A 310 -19.78 -11.21 -12.11
N ARG A 311 -20.94 -11.87 -12.10
CA ARG A 311 -21.58 -12.38 -13.34
C ARG A 311 -21.95 -11.25 -14.31
N ILE A 312 -22.55 -10.16 -13.82
CA ILE A 312 -22.87 -8.99 -14.62
C ILE A 312 -21.59 -8.40 -15.24
N TRP A 313 -20.54 -8.21 -14.43
CA TRP A 313 -19.26 -7.68 -14.88
C TRP A 313 -18.60 -8.54 -15.96
N LYS A 314 -18.61 -9.87 -15.81
CA LYS A 314 -18.10 -10.80 -16.84
C LYS A 314 -18.96 -10.79 -18.10
N ARG A 315 -20.31 -10.77 -17.98
CA ARG A 315 -21.24 -10.75 -19.10
C ARG A 315 -21.04 -9.51 -20.01
N GLN A 316 -20.66 -8.38 -19.45
CA GLN A 316 -20.36 -7.15 -20.19
C GLN A 316 -18.89 -7.00 -20.58
N ASN A 317 -18.15 -8.13 -20.68
CA ASN A 317 -16.72 -8.17 -21.03
C ASN A 317 -15.85 -7.26 -20.16
N LYS A 318 -16.21 -7.10 -18.87
CA LYS A 318 -15.49 -6.28 -17.90
C LYS A 318 -15.44 -4.78 -18.25
N THR A 319 -16.22 -4.33 -19.22
CA THR A 319 -16.23 -2.93 -19.70
C THR A 319 -17.51 -2.19 -19.33
N CYS A 320 -17.43 -0.88 -19.26
CA CYS A 320 -18.57 -0.01 -19.06
C CYS A 320 -19.34 0.14 -20.40
N PRO A 321 -20.63 -0.23 -20.46
CA PRO A 321 -21.38 -0.19 -21.72
C PRO A 321 -21.65 1.25 -22.21
N PHE A 322 -21.34 2.28 -21.42
CA PHE A 322 -21.53 3.68 -21.83
C PHE A 322 -20.27 4.28 -22.47
N CYS A 323 -19.07 4.03 -21.92
CA CYS A 323 -17.81 4.61 -22.42
C CYS A 323 -16.87 3.58 -23.06
N GLY A 324 -17.20 2.28 -23.02
CA GLY A 324 -16.34 1.21 -23.53
C GLY A 324 -15.11 0.90 -22.67
N GLU A 325 -14.76 1.76 -21.73
CA GLU A 325 -13.58 1.58 -20.90
C GLU A 325 -13.78 0.49 -19.84
N ARG A 326 -12.67 -0.11 -19.41
CA ARG A 326 -12.67 -1.20 -18.44
C ARG A 326 -13.20 -0.74 -17.08
N ILE A 327 -14.05 -1.55 -16.46
CA ILE A 327 -14.47 -1.40 -15.07
C ILE A 327 -13.48 -2.14 -14.21
N ASP A 328 -12.67 -1.37 -13.50
CA ASP A 328 -11.61 -1.83 -12.60
C ASP A 328 -11.87 -1.37 -11.16
N ARG A 329 -10.84 -1.47 -10.33
CA ARG A 329 -10.86 -1.05 -8.92
C ARG A 329 -10.53 0.42 -8.71
N GLU A 330 -9.97 1.08 -9.70
CA GLU A 330 -9.43 2.43 -9.57
C GLU A 330 -10.53 3.48 -9.69
N ARG A 331 -11.57 3.17 -10.48
CA ARG A 331 -12.70 4.07 -10.68
C ARG A 331 -13.96 3.58 -9.99
N PRO A 332 -14.70 4.48 -9.31
CA PRO A 332 -15.97 4.13 -8.68
C PRO A 332 -16.99 3.69 -9.73
N TRP A 333 -17.70 2.63 -9.42
CA TRP A 333 -18.74 2.05 -10.24
C TRP A 333 -20.12 2.13 -9.56
N SER A 334 -21.17 2.00 -10.37
CA SER A 334 -22.57 2.00 -9.93
C SER A 334 -23.36 0.98 -10.75
N ILE A 335 -24.48 0.52 -10.20
CA ILE A 335 -25.43 -0.33 -10.91
C ILE A 335 -26.46 0.56 -11.60
N THR A 336 -26.76 0.25 -12.86
CA THR A 336 -27.90 0.80 -13.60
C THR A 336 -28.89 -0.32 -13.87
N GLU A 337 -30.17 0.02 -13.85
CA GLU A 337 -31.27 -0.84 -14.21
C GLU A 337 -31.86 -0.33 -15.55
N SER A 338 -32.16 -1.25 -16.45
CA SER A 338 -32.89 -1.02 -17.68
C SER A 338 -33.94 -2.12 -17.85
N ILE A 339 -35.04 -1.83 -18.53
CA ILE A 339 -36.06 -2.82 -18.85
C ILE A 339 -35.87 -3.20 -20.31
N ILE A 340 -35.60 -4.48 -20.58
CA ILE A 340 -35.45 -5.02 -21.93
C ILE A 340 -36.43 -6.19 -22.06
N GLY A 341 -37.36 -6.12 -23.00
CA GLY A 341 -38.36 -7.16 -23.20
C GLY A 341 -39.21 -7.46 -21.95
N GLY A 342 -39.57 -6.45 -21.16
CA GLY A 342 -40.34 -6.59 -19.91
C GLY A 342 -39.54 -7.12 -18.72
N LYS A 343 -38.27 -7.47 -18.88
CA LYS A 343 -37.39 -7.97 -17.79
C LYS A 343 -36.38 -6.92 -17.36
N LYS A 344 -36.09 -6.89 -16.06
CA LYS A 344 -35.05 -6.03 -15.49
C LYS A 344 -33.68 -6.54 -15.90
N ASP A 345 -32.91 -5.70 -16.59
CA ASP A 345 -31.50 -5.93 -16.90
C ASP A 345 -30.62 -4.99 -16.10
N TYR A 346 -29.61 -5.55 -15.41
CA TYR A 346 -28.68 -4.81 -14.57
C TYR A 346 -27.31 -4.74 -15.25
N LYS A 347 -26.72 -3.54 -15.24
CA LYS A 347 -25.38 -3.28 -15.79
C LYS A 347 -24.53 -2.52 -14.79
N LEU A 348 -23.24 -2.81 -14.79
CA LEU A 348 -22.24 -2.03 -14.07
C LEU A 348 -21.74 -0.90 -14.99
N VAL A 349 -21.68 0.31 -14.49
CA VAL A 349 -21.16 1.48 -15.19
C VAL A 349 -20.26 2.30 -14.27
N HIS A 350 -19.35 3.10 -14.78
CA HIS A 350 -18.64 4.06 -13.93
C HIS A 350 -19.64 5.05 -13.33
N THR A 351 -19.42 5.46 -12.10
CA THR A 351 -20.33 6.42 -11.41
C THR A 351 -20.44 7.73 -12.18
N SER A 352 -19.35 8.19 -12.80
CA SER A 352 -19.33 9.36 -13.69
C SER A 352 -20.19 9.15 -14.94
N CYS A 353 -20.16 7.96 -15.51
CA CYS A 353 -21.00 7.60 -16.67
C CYS A 353 -22.49 7.57 -16.30
N LYS A 354 -22.84 7.01 -15.13
CA LYS A 354 -24.22 7.03 -14.63
C LYS A 354 -24.77 8.45 -14.50
N THR A 355 -23.96 9.36 -13.97
CA THR A 355 -24.32 10.78 -13.87
C THR A 355 -24.55 11.43 -15.23
N LYS A 356 -23.70 11.12 -16.24
CA LYS A 356 -23.87 11.59 -17.63
C LYS A 356 -25.14 11.02 -18.26
N MET A 357 -25.41 9.72 -18.08
CA MET A 357 -26.63 9.08 -18.56
C MET A 357 -27.91 9.73 -18.00
N SER A 358 -27.92 10.05 -16.71
CA SER A 358 -29.06 10.72 -16.06
C SER A 358 -29.32 12.11 -16.65
N LYS A 359 -28.27 12.87 -16.97
CA LYS A 359 -28.39 14.19 -17.60
C LYS A 359 -28.96 14.12 -19.05
N LEU A 360 -28.50 13.11 -19.81
CA LEU A 360 -28.98 12.88 -21.18
C LEU A 360 -30.48 12.48 -21.22
N LYS A 361 -30.98 11.79 -20.19
CA LYS A 361 -32.41 11.45 -20.07
C LYS A 361 -33.28 12.65 -19.69
N ILE A 362 -32.75 13.65 -18.97
CA ILE A 362 -33.46 14.86 -18.57
C ILE A 362 -33.57 15.87 -19.73
N GLY A 363 -32.59 15.88 -20.66
CA GLY A 363 -32.60 16.77 -21.84
C GLY A 363 -33.44 16.28 -23.04
N ARG A 364 -34.15 15.14 -22.89
CA ARG A 364 -35.06 14.58 -23.89
C ARG A 364 -36.54 14.58 -23.46
N LYS A 365 -36.91 15.39 -22.45
CA LYS A 365 -38.29 15.66 -22.08
C LYS A 365 -38.64 17.09 -22.44
#